data_93f1179fb06ddd96c1a3a9e6241160bb
#
_entry.id   93f1179fb06ddd96c1a3a9e6241160bb
#
_cell.length_a   1.000
_cell.length_b   1.000
_cell.length_c   1.000
_cell.angle_alpha   90.00
_cell.angle_beta   90.00
_cell.angle_gamma   90.00
#
_symmetry.space_group_name_H-M   'P 1'
#
loop_
_entity.id
_entity.type
_entity.pdbx_description
1 polymer ?
#
loop_
_entity_poly.entity_id
_entity_poly.type
_entity_poly.pdbx_seq_one_letter_code
_entity_poly.pdbx_strand_id
1 'polypeptide(L)'
;KGDLEKSGGIATNIGVHFYDMLTWVFGSLKSQIVHLHTHDRASGIMHLERANVRWFLSINYDVIPEKEKSEGKRTFRSITVDGEEIEFSHGFTELHTISYDAILKGEGYRIGDTRDAIQIVHDIRHLKPTGLKDDYHPMAKHPLSKHPFCL
;
A
#
# COMPACT_ATOMS: atom_id res chain seq x y z
N LYS A 1 -14.20 2.10 1.59
CA LYS A 1 -12.74 2.31 1.41
C LYS A 1 -12.38 2.75 0.00
N GLY A 2 -12.91 2.23 -1.07
CA GLY A 2 -12.51 2.54 -2.46
C GLY A 2 -12.99 3.88 -3.05
N ASP A 3 -13.72 4.70 -2.31
CA ASP A 3 -14.19 6.01 -2.80
C ASP A 3 -13.03 7.00 -2.86
N LEU A 4 -12.68 7.42 -4.07
CA LEU A 4 -11.52 8.29 -4.33
C LEU A 4 -11.73 9.71 -3.80
N GLU A 5 -12.97 10.23 -3.87
CA GLU A 5 -13.28 11.59 -3.43
C GLU A 5 -13.44 11.68 -1.92
N LYS A 6 -14.26 10.80 -1.33
CA LYS A 6 -14.61 10.85 0.10
C LYS A 6 -13.53 10.34 1.02
N SER A 7 -12.77 9.30 0.60
CA SER A 7 -11.78 8.66 1.47
C SER A 7 -10.36 8.66 0.91
N GLY A 8 -10.14 9.23 -0.27
CA GLY A 8 -8.86 9.20 -0.95
C GLY A 8 -8.47 7.83 -1.52
N GLY A 9 -9.42 6.89 -1.54
CA GLY A 9 -9.21 5.56 -2.10
C GLY A 9 -8.31 4.64 -1.26
N ILE A 10 -7.87 3.56 -1.90
CA ILE A 10 -7.09 2.49 -1.27
C ILE A 10 -5.70 2.97 -0.86
N ALA A 11 -5.07 3.79 -1.68
CA ALA A 11 -3.74 4.33 -1.41
C ALA A 11 -3.71 5.12 -0.09
N THR A 12 -4.76 5.89 0.21
CA THR A 12 -4.88 6.63 1.47
C THR A 12 -5.18 5.72 2.65
N ASN A 13 -6.18 4.85 2.51
CA ASN A 13 -6.68 4.07 3.66
C ASN A 13 -5.80 2.88 4.05
N ILE A 14 -5.11 2.29 3.07
CA ILE A 14 -4.29 1.09 3.25
C ILE A 14 -2.83 1.41 2.95
N GLY A 15 -2.59 2.08 1.82
CA GLY A 15 -1.26 2.33 1.32
C GLY A 15 -0.38 3.14 2.26
N VAL A 16 -0.94 4.12 2.98
CA VAL A 16 -0.18 4.98 3.88
C VAL A 16 0.69 4.20 4.86
N HIS A 17 0.20 3.10 5.41
CA HIS A 17 0.95 2.28 6.36
C HIS A 17 2.14 1.56 5.71
N PHE A 18 1.96 1.10 4.47
CA PHE A 18 3.02 0.44 3.71
C PHE A 18 4.05 1.44 3.20
N TYR A 19 3.62 2.63 2.77
CA TYR A 19 4.53 3.68 2.32
C TYR A 19 5.39 4.19 3.48
N ASP A 20 4.82 4.32 4.68
CA ASP A 20 5.54 4.67 5.89
C ASP A 20 6.61 3.61 6.21
N MET A 21 6.24 2.34 6.22
CA MET A 21 7.18 1.24 6.41
C MET A 21 8.30 1.25 5.35
N LEU A 22 7.95 1.43 4.08
CA LEU A 22 8.91 1.43 2.98
C LEU A 22 9.90 2.59 3.07
N THR A 23 9.43 3.79 3.39
CA THR A 23 10.29 4.96 3.57
C THR A 23 11.19 4.81 4.80
N TRP A 24 10.67 4.25 5.88
CA TRP A 24 11.45 3.96 7.07
C TRP A 24 12.59 2.95 6.79
N VAL A 25 12.31 1.88 6.04
CA VAL A 25 13.28 0.83 5.73
C VAL A 25 14.25 1.28 4.62
N PHE A 26 13.75 1.89 3.53
CA PHE A 26 14.53 2.12 2.31
C PHE A 26 14.88 3.58 2.03
N GLY A 27 14.53 4.48 2.92
CA GLY A 27 14.80 5.92 2.78
C GLY A 27 13.73 6.67 2.01
N SER A 28 13.92 7.97 1.87
CA SER A 28 12.94 8.89 1.30
C SER A 28 12.63 8.63 -0.18
N LEU A 29 11.44 9.03 -0.60
CA LEU A 29 11.00 8.92 -2.00
C LEU A 29 11.78 9.91 -2.88
N LYS A 30 12.34 9.42 -3.99
CA LYS A 30 12.98 10.24 -5.04
C LYS A 30 12.03 10.54 -6.19
N SER A 31 11.27 9.54 -6.62
CA SER A 31 10.26 9.68 -7.66
C SER A 31 9.26 8.53 -7.61
N GLN A 32 8.09 8.73 -8.21
CA GLN A 32 7.08 7.68 -8.31
C GLN A 32 6.27 7.78 -9.60
N ILE A 33 5.74 6.63 -10.02
CA ILE A 33 4.81 6.49 -11.13
C ILE A 33 3.57 5.78 -10.60
N VAL A 34 2.39 6.31 -10.89
CA VAL A 34 1.12 5.67 -10.59
C VAL A 34 0.59 5.03 -11.87
N HIS A 35 0.46 3.71 -11.89
CA HIS A 35 -0.09 2.98 -13.03
C HIS A 35 -1.60 2.92 -12.99
N LEU A 36 -2.16 2.61 -11.83
CA LEU A 36 -3.60 2.49 -11.58
C LEU A 36 -3.97 3.15 -10.25
N HIS A 37 -5.13 3.80 -10.25
CA HIS A 37 -5.77 4.29 -9.03
C HIS A 37 -7.28 4.25 -9.26
N THR A 38 -7.92 3.16 -8.86
CA THR A 38 -9.34 2.88 -9.06
C THR A 38 -10.05 2.59 -7.74
N HIS A 39 -11.35 2.33 -7.77
CA HIS A 39 -12.14 2.04 -6.57
C HIS A 39 -11.72 0.75 -5.84
N ASP A 40 -11.13 -0.24 -6.53
CA ASP A 40 -10.78 -1.54 -5.95
C ASP A 40 -9.28 -1.83 -5.89
N ARG A 41 -8.45 -1.02 -6.56
CA ARG A 41 -6.99 -1.21 -6.61
C ARG A 41 -6.21 0.07 -6.85
N ALA A 42 -4.96 0.01 -6.45
CA ALA A 42 -3.93 1.01 -6.80
C ALA A 42 -2.60 0.30 -7.05
N SER A 43 -1.79 0.83 -7.97
CA SER A 43 -0.51 0.23 -8.34
C SER A 43 0.44 1.28 -8.90
N GLY A 44 1.73 1.08 -8.66
CA GLY A 44 2.76 1.98 -9.18
C GLY A 44 4.17 1.48 -8.93
N ILE A 45 5.11 2.37 -9.20
CA ILE A 45 6.53 2.22 -8.87
C ILE A 45 6.94 3.37 -7.97
N MET A 46 7.76 3.09 -6.99
CA MET A 46 8.46 4.06 -6.15
C MET A 46 9.96 3.84 -6.28
N HIS A 47 10.69 4.91 -6.54
CA HIS A 47 12.13 4.96 -6.46
C HIS A 47 12.51 5.60 -5.13
N LEU A 48 12.92 4.78 -4.18
CA LEU A 48 13.40 5.18 -2.87
C LEU A 48 14.92 5.35 -2.90
N GLU A 49 15.52 5.84 -1.83
CA GLU A 49 16.97 6.01 -1.76
C GLU A 49 17.75 4.71 -1.93
N ARG A 50 17.24 3.60 -1.36
CA ARG A 50 17.90 2.30 -1.33
C ARG A 50 17.13 1.17 -2.02
N ALA A 51 15.98 1.45 -2.65
CA ALA A 51 15.18 0.44 -3.34
C ALA A 51 14.34 0.99 -4.47
N ASN A 52 14.06 0.14 -5.46
CA ASN A 52 13.00 0.35 -6.44
C ASN A 52 11.85 -0.60 -6.09
N VAL A 53 10.67 -0.05 -5.83
CA VAL A 53 9.53 -0.81 -5.32
C VAL A 53 8.39 -0.80 -6.34
N ARG A 54 8.05 -1.95 -6.87
CA ARG A 54 6.76 -2.16 -7.56
C ARG A 54 5.72 -2.52 -6.53
N TRP A 55 4.67 -1.74 -6.46
CA TRP A 55 3.64 -1.95 -5.45
C TRP A 55 2.27 -2.16 -6.08
N PHE A 56 1.46 -2.96 -5.39
CA PHE A 56 0.07 -3.23 -5.73
C PHE A 56 -0.76 -3.37 -4.47
N LEU A 57 -1.89 -2.68 -4.44
CA LEU A 57 -2.88 -2.73 -3.36
C LEU A 57 -4.24 -3.04 -3.95
N SER A 58 -5.01 -3.91 -3.32
CA SER A 58 -6.38 -4.21 -3.73
C SER A 58 -7.28 -4.55 -2.54
N ILE A 59 -8.56 -4.24 -2.67
CA ILE A 59 -9.64 -4.72 -1.79
C ILE A 59 -10.52 -5.77 -2.49
N ASN A 60 -10.15 -6.16 -3.70
CA ASN A 60 -10.84 -7.19 -4.46
C ASN A 60 -10.37 -8.57 -3.98
N TYR A 61 -11.30 -9.36 -3.43
CA TYR A 61 -11.00 -10.72 -2.94
C TYR A 61 -10.47 -11.64 -4.05
N ASP A 62 -10.92 -11.46 -5.29
CA ASP A 62 -10.54 -12.32 -6.42
C ASP A 62 -9.04 -12.25 -6.73
N VAL A 63 -8.36 -11.19 -6.28
CA VAL A 63 -6.92 -10.97 -6.49
C VAL A 63 -6.05 -11.73 -5.48
N ILE A 64 -6.63 -12.23 -4.39
CA ILE A 64 -5.89 -13.07 -3.43
C ILE A 64 -5.43 -14.36 -4.12
N PRO A 65 -4.15 -14.78 -3.95
CA PRO A 65 -3.67 -16.03 -4.53
C PRO A 65 -4.54 -17.24 -4.12
N GLU A 66 -4.75 -18.17 -5.06
CA GLU A 66 -5.64 -19.34 -4.84
C GLU A 66 -5.21 -20.20 -3.64
N LYS A 67 -3.91 -20.35 -3.41
CA LYS A 67 -3.37 -21.03 -2.24
C LYS A 67 -3.92 -20.41 -0.96
N GLU A 68 -3.83 -19.10 -0.81
CA GLU A 68 -4.27 -18.37 0.37
C GLU A 68 -5.80 -18.43 0.56
N LYS A 69 -6.55 -18.39 -0.55
CA LYS A 69 -8.01 -18.58 -0.53
C LYS A 69 -8.39 -19.98 -0.05
N SER A 70 -7.68 -21.01 -0.51
CA SER A 70 -7.95 -22.40 -0.11
C SER A 70 -7.70 -22.63 1.39
N GLU A 71 -6.83 -21.85 2.00
CA GLU A 71 -6.59 -21.80 3.45
C GLU A 71 -7.61 -20.93 4.21
N GLY A 72 -8.60 -20.38 3.52
CA GLY A 72 -9.64 -19.53 4.12
C GLY A 72 -9.20 -18.11 4.45
N LYS A 73 -8.02 -17.68 3.98
CA LYS A 73 -7.51 -16.33 4.21
C LYS A 73 -8.33 -15.30 3.43
N ARG A 74 -8.65 -14.18 4.09
CA ARG A 74 -9.35 -13.03 3.49
C ARG A 74 -8.45 -11.84 3.22
N THR A 75 -7.21 -11.93 3.66
CA THR A 75 -6.18 -10.91 3.47
C THR A 75 -4.87 -11.59 3.13
N PHE A 76 -4.11 -10.95 2.25
CA PHE A 76 -2.77 -11.37 1.91
C PHE A 76 -1.88 -10.14 1.84
N ARG A 77 -0.74 -10.19 2.53
CA ARG A 77 0.26 -9.13 2.55
C ARG A 77 1.63 -9.75 2.47
N SER A 78 2.34 -9.43 1.42
CA SER A 78 3.72 -9.86 1.27
C SER A 78 4.59 -8.76 0.64
N ILE A 79 5.87 -8.88 0.84
CA ILE A 79 6.91 -8.12 0.16
C ILE A 79 7.97 -9.11 -0.32
N THR A 80 8.43 -8.95 -1.55
CA THR A 80 9.55 -9.73 -2.08
C THR A 80 10.78 -8.85 -2.13
N VAL A 81 11.85 -9.25 -1.46
CA VAL A 81 13.13 -8.56 -1.44
C VAL A 81 14.19 -9.53 -1.96
N ASP A 82 14.89 -9.15 -3.01
CA ASP A 82 15.95 -9.97 -3.65
C ASP A 82 15.52 -11.41 -3.98
N GLY A 83 14.24 -11.59 -4.33
CA GLY A 83 13.68 -12.88 -4.70
C GLY A 83 13.09 -13.69 -3.53
N GLU A 84 13.27 -13.25 -2.30
CA GLU A 84 12.67 -13.87 -1.12
C GLU A 84 11.36 -13.19 -0.73
N GLU A 85 10.28 -13.97 -0.64
CA GLU A 85 8.97 -13.49 -0.22
C GLU A 85 8.82 -13.55 1.30
N ILE A 86 8.46 -12.41 1.88
CA ILE A 86 8.13 -12.27 3.30
C ILE A 86 6.62 -12.02 3.41
N GLU A 87 5.87 -13.02 3.88
CA GLU A 87 4.44 -12.90 4.15
C GLU A 87 4.22 -12.41 5.59
N PHE A 88 3.40 -11.38 5.77
CA PHE A 88 3.16 -10.74 7.06
C PHE A 88 1.67 -10.41 7.31
N SER A 89 0.76 -11.20 6.72
CA SER A 89 -0.70 -11.00 6.87
C SER A 89 -1.16 -11.06 8.33
N HIS A 90 -0.43 -11.76 9.19
CA HIS A 90 -0.70 -11.88 10.63
C HIS A 90 -0.01 -10.80 11.49
N GLY A 91 0.73 -9.88 10.88
CA GLY A 91 1.36 -8.75 11.56
C GLY A 91 0.35 -7.71 12.06
N PHE A 92 0.89 -6.67 12.70
CA PHE A 92 0.11 -5.53 13.22
C PHE A 92 -0.79 -5.84 14.41
N THR A 93 -0.39 -6.80 15.24
CA THR A 93 -1.02 -7.05 16.55
C THR A 93 -0.46 -6.09 17.60
N GLU A 94 -1.30 -5.66 18.54
CA GLU A 94 -0.93 -4.86 19.71
C GLU A 94 -0.29 -3.47 19.43
N LEU A 95 -0.39 -2.96 18.20
CA LEU A 95 0.21 -1.68 17.82
C LEU A 95 -0.23 -0.51 18.70
N HIS A 96 -1.49 -0.51 19.15
CA HIS A 96 -2.00 0.53 20.04
C HIS A 96 -1.28 0.52 21.40
N THR A 97 -1.14 -0.65 22.01
CA THR A 97 -0.42 -0.80 23.29
C THR A 97 1.02 -0.33 23.14
N ILE A 98 1.72 -0.80 22.10
CA ILE A 98 3.11 -0.41 21.83
C ILE A 98 3.24 1.10 21.63
N SER A 99 2.29 1.69 20.88
CA SER A 99 2.29 3.14 20.62
C SER A 99 2.07 3.95 21.89
N TYR A 100 1.11 3.55 22.73
CA TYR A 100 0.89 4.24 24.00
C TYR A 100 2.07 4.10 24.96
N ASP A 101 2.69 2.93 25.05
CA ASP A 101 3.88 2.71 25.86
C ASP A 101 5.05 3.60 25.40
N ALA A 102 5.25 3.73 24.09
CA ALA A 102 6.26 4.63 23.54
C ALA A 102 5.97 6.10 23.89
N ILE A 103 4.70 6.54 23.79
CA ILE A 103 4.30 7.90 24.16
C ILE A 103 4.57 8.16 25.63
N LEU A 104 4.23 7.23 26.52
CA LEU A 104 4.44 7.38 27.97
C LEU A 104 5.92 7.45 28.35
N LYS A 105 6.79 6.81 27.56
CA LYS A 105 8.26 6.87 27.72
C LYS A 105 8.89 8.12 27.07
N GLY A 106 8.11 8.96 26.39
CA GLY A 106 8.63 10.11 25.64
C GLY A 106 9.27 9.75 24.29
N GLU A 107 9.10 8.52 23.82
CA GLU A 107 9.63 7.95 22.57
C GLU A 107 8.57 7.91 21.46
N GLY A 108 7.41 8.53 21.66
CA GLY A 108 6.31 8.54 20.70
C GLY A 108 6.68 9.26 19.39
N TYR A 109 6.15 8.77 18.29
CA TYR A 109 6.34 9.37 16.96
C TYR A 109 5.71 10.76 16.88
N ARG A 110 6.36 11.65 16.13
CA ARG A 110 5.92 13.04 15.91
C ARG A 110 5.30 13.19 14.53
N ILE A 111 4.58 14.27 14.31
CA ILE A 111 3.99 14.59 13.00
C ILE A 111 5.05 14.61 11.88
N GLY A 112 6.27 15.05 12.18
CA GLY A 112 7.37 15.06 11.22
C GLY A 112 7.77 13.67 10.72
N ASP A 113 7.63 12.64 11.55
CA ASP A 113 8.05 11.27 11.23
C ASP A 113 7.15 10.62 10.17
N THR A 114 5.90 11.05 10.04
CA THR A 114 4.93 10.54 9.07
C THR A 114 4.85 11.37 7.78
N ARG A 115 5.63 12.42 7.67
CA ARG A 115 5.53 13.41 6.58
C ARG A 115 5.70 12.78 5.20
N ASP A 116 6.70 11.92 5.05
CA ASP A 116 7.02 11.29 3.76
C ASP A 116 5.86 10.40 3.29
N ALA A 117 5.30 9.60 4.18
CA ALA A 117 4.16 8.74 3.86
C ALA A 117 2.92 9.55 3.45
N ILE A 118 2.63 10.66 4.14
CA ILE A 118 1.52 11.56 3.80
C ILE A 118 1.77 12.26 2.46
N GLN A 119 3.01 12.67 2.18
CA GLN A 119 3.35 13.28 0.90
C GLN A 119 3.17 12.30 -0.26
N ILE A 120 3.60 11.04 -0.09
CA ILE A 120 3.39 9.97 -1.07
C ILE A 120 1.89 9.79 -1.39
N VAL A 121 1.06 9.71 -0.36
CA VAL A 121 -0.39 9.58 -0.52
C VAL A 121 -0.99 10.79 -1.23
N HIS A 122 -0.57 12.00 -0.84
CA HIS A 122 -1.00 13.23 -1.49
C HIS A 122 -0.68 13.19 -2.99
N ASP A 123 0.54 12.82 -3.34
CA ASP A 123 0.98 12.78 -4.73
C ASP A 123 0.23 11.72 -5.54
N ILE A 124 0.03 10.51 -4.98
CA ILE A 124 -0.75 9.45 -5.64
C ILE A 124 -2.17 9.93 -5.97
N ARG A 125 -2.79 10.71 -5.11
CA ARG A 125 -4.13 11.27 -5.32
C ARG A 125 -4.20 12.30 -6.46
N HIS A 126 -3.09 13.00 -6.72
CA HIS A 126 -3.04 14.11 -7.69
C HIS A 126 -2.33 13.73 -8.99
N LEU A 127 -1.51 12.66 -8.99
CA LEU A 127 -0.88 12.16 -10.18
C LEU A 127 -1.89 11.50 -11.11
N LYS A 128 -1.77 11.80 -12.40
CA LYS A 128 -2.57 11.13 -13.43
C LYS A 128 -2.01 9.72 -13.67
N PRO A 129 -2.81 8.66 -13.51
CA PRO A 129 -2.36 7.30 -13.80
C PRO A 129 -1.89 7.16 -15.26
N THR A 130 -0.74 6.51 -15.44
CA THR A 130 -0.12 6.31 -16.77
C THR A 130 -0.70 5.11 -17.52
N GLY A 131 -1.50 4.27 -16.86
CA GLY A 131 -1.91 2.96 -17.36
C GLY A 131 -0.79 1.92 -17.16
N LEU A 132 -1.07 0.68 -17.56
CA LEU A 132 -0.13 -0.44 -17.45
C LEU A 132 0.90 -0.37 -18.57
N LYS A 133 1.93 0.43 -18.37
CA LYS A 133 3.06 0.62 -19.28
C LYS A 133 4.35 0.32 -18.56
N ASP A 134 5.35 -0.13 -19.32
CA ASP A 134 6.70 -0.41 -18.81
C ASP A 134 6.71 -1.45 -17.67
N ASP A 135 7.42 -1.20 -16.60
CA ASP A 135 7.60 -2.11 -15.47
C ASP A 135 6.50 -1.94 -14.41
N TYR A 136 5.33 -2.53 -14.60
CA TYR A 136 4.22 -2.51 -13.65
C TYR A 136 4.10 -3.83 -12.88
N HIS A 137 3.41 -3.79 -11.73
CA HIS A 137 3.17 -4.97 -10.91
C HIS A 137 2.23 -5.97 -11.64
N PRO A 138 2.61 -7.27 -11.77
CA PRO A 138 1.83 -8.25 -12.56
C PRO A 138 0.36 -8.38 -12.14
N MET A 139 0.06 -8.29 -10.86
CA MET A 139 -1.31 -8.35 -10.33
C MET A 139 -2.20 -7.17 -10.77
N ALA A 140 -1.63 -6.09 -11.28
CA ALA A 140 -2.39 -4.97 -11.80
C ALA A 140 -3.24 -5.32 -13.04
N LYS A 141 -2.94 -6.42 -13.71
CA LYS A 141 -3.70 -6.93 -14.89
C LYS A 141 -5.05 -7.57 -14.53
N HIS A 142 -5.28 -7.95 -13.28
CA HIS A 142 -6.55 -8.56 -12.92
C HIS A 142 -7.74 -7.67 -13.28
N PRO A 143 -8.89 -8.24 -13.69
CA PRO A 143 -10.07 -7.44 -14.01
C PRO A 143 -10.58 -6.66 -12.80
N LEU A 144 -11.19 -5.49 -13.04
CA LEU A 144 -11.83 -4.69 -11.98
C LEU A 144 -13.01 -5.46 -11.37
N SER A 145 -13.18 -5.35 -10.08
CA SER A 145 -14.42 -5.76 -9.43
C SER A 145 -15.56 -4.80 -9.81
N LYS A 146 -16.80 -5.27 -9.68
CA LYS A 146 -17.95 -4.36 -9.80
C LYS A 146 -17.85 -3.27 -8.74
N HIS A 147 -18.14 -2.03 -9.14
CA HIS A 147 -18.18 -0.93 -8.17
C HIS A 147 -19.28 -1.20 -7.14
N PRO A 148 -19.00 -1.13 -5.82
CA PRO A 148 -19.97 -1.52 -4.79
C PRO A 148 -21.25 -0.67 -4.75
N PHE A 149 -21.24 0.49 -5.41
CA PHE A 149 -22.39 1.41 -5.49
C PHE A 149 -22.95 1.56 -6.90
N CYS A 150 -22.48 0.78 -7.88
CA CYS A 150 -23.12 0.65 -9.18
C CYS A 150 -24.03 -0.57 -9.16
N LEU A 151 -25.32 -0.32 -9.01
CA LEU A 151 -26.41 -1.29 -9.21
C LEU A 151 -26.65 -1.49 -10.69
#